data_480f4c6726dc8428c6ba08d55524c8d0
#
_entry.id   480f4c6726dc8428c6ba08d55524c8d0
#
_cell.length_a   1.000
_cell.length_b   1.000
_cell.length_c   1.000
_cell.angle_alpha   90.00
_cell.angle_beta   90.00
_cell.angle_gamma   90.00
#
_symmetry.space_group_name_H-M   'P 1'
#
loop_
_entity.id
_entity.type
_entity.pdbx_description
1 polymer ?
#
loop_
_entity_poly.entity_id
_entity_poly.type
_entity_poly.pdbx_seq_one_letter_code
_entity_poly.pdbx_strand_id
1 'polypeptide(L)'
;AADVIACENLYSGLVRRTPDGSLAPELCERWEVSADRLTYTFYLKDGLTYTASKGDPSDYAITAEDFVFAFQRMFLPGTNSPYAVEFSALENSAAVLAGQKPASALGVTAAEPLKLVFRLSSPDETFLSKLTLPGAMPCDEAFFDSTRGTYGLTSASTLSSGHFYLYNWTSSGLFLRRAASGNQIDSLRLVENTTSSGQSAEELINNEKCTAALDDSGTPTSLQSVSYSDTTWALLFNCDSIFASTELRQALGSAAASAVEVPGGGLFAEAKGLIPDGLTVDGIDYRQAAGDVRPAFGDP
;
A
#
# COMPACT_ATOMS: atom_id res chain seq x y z
N ALA A 1 0.15 6.22 -7.26
CA ALA A 1 -0.25 4.92 -7.84
C ALA A 1 0.94 4.19 -8.49
N ALA A 2 1.67 4.82 -9.42
CA ALA A 2 2.79 4.17 -10.12
C ALA A 2 3.88 3.63 -9.18
N ASP A 3 4.24 4.38 -8.14
CA ASP A 3 5.26 3.97 -7.17
C ASP A 3 4.81 2.74 -6.35
N VAL A 4 3.52 2.66 -6.03
CA VAL A 4 2.96 1.50 -5.32
C VAL A 4 3.08 0.25 -6.17
N ILE A 5 2.72 0.31 -7.46
CA ILE A 5 2.85 -0.82 -8.39
C ILE A 5 4.30 -1.30 -8.49
N ALA A 6 5.27 -0.36 -8.57
CA ALA A 6 6.68 -0.73 -8.59
C ALA A 6 7.08 -1.45 -7.29
N CYS A 7 6.69 -0.91 -6.14
CA CYS A 7 6.98 -1.51 -4.83
C CYS A 7 6.34 -2.89 -4.67
N GLU A 8 5.08 -3.08 -5.04
CA GLU A 8 4.37 -4.36 -4.93
C GLU A 8 4.97 -5.47 -5.83
N ASN A 9 5.67 -5.09 -6.88
CA ASN A 9 6.38 -6.06 -7.72
C ASN A 9 7.81 -6.35 -7.24
N LEU A 10 8.47 -5.36 -6.63
CA LEU A 10 9.85 -5.46 -6.15
C LEU A 10 9.96 -6.06 -4.76
N TYR A 11 8.94 -5.87 -3.93
CA TYR A 11 8.99 -6.25 -2.52
C TYR A 11 7.83 -7.17 -2.16
N SER A 12 8.13 -8.16 -1.35
CA SER A 12 7.16 -9.00 -0.65
C SER A 12 7.22 -8.68 0.84
N GLY A 13 6.05 -8.70 1.49
CA GLY A 13 5.91 -8.53 2.94
C GLY A 13 5.66 -9.86 3.66
N LEU A 14 5.28 -9.78 4.93
CA LEU A 14 4.91 -10.95 5.74
C LEU A 14 3.71 -11.70 5.14
N VAL A 15 2.72 -10.94 4.71
CA VAL A 15 1.46 -11.41 4.15
C VAL A 15 1.15 -10.68 2.84
N ARG A 16 0.36 -11.28 2.00
CA ARG A 16 -0.15 -10.69 0.76
C ARG A 16 -1.66 -10.74 0.71
N ARG A 17 -2.26 -9.85 -0.05
CA ARG A 17 -3.68 -9.90 -0.39
C ARG A 17 -3.90 -10.82 -1.59
N THR A 18 -4.86 -11.71 -1.48
CA THR A 18 -5.29 -12.58 -2.58
C THR A 18 -6.34 -11.87 -3.45
N PRO A 19 -6.61 -12.35 -4.68
CA PRO A 19 -7.58 -11.70 -5.57
C PRO A 19 -9.00 -11.61 -5.01
N ASP A 20 -9.37 -12.47 -4.07
CA ASP A 20 -10.66 -12.43 -3.36
C ASP A 20 -10.65 -11.49 -2.13
N GLY A 21 -9.54 -10.77 -1.91
CA GLY A 21 -9.39 -9.80 -0.82
C GLY A 21 -8.94 -10.40 0.51
N SER A 22 -8.84 -11.73 0.63
CA SER A 22 -8.34 -12.38 1.84
C SER A 22 -6.83 -12.22 2.00
N LEU A 23 -6.30 -12.57 3.18
CA LEU A 23 -4.86 -12.53 3.45
C LEU A 23 -4.27 -13.94 3.38
N ALA A 24 -3.11 -14.05 2.75
CA ALA A 24 -2.33 -15.27 2.69
C ALA A 24 -0.88 -15.03 3.15
N PRO A 25 -0.20 -16.03 3.69
CA PRO A 25 1.22 -15.96 3.99
C PRO A 25 2.03 -15.64 2.72
N GLU A 26 3.07 -14.77 2.86
CA GLU A 26 4.01 -14.45 1.77
C GLU A 26 5.43 -14.80 2.19
N LEU A 27 6.15 -13.92 2.90
CA LEU A 27 7.47 -14.27 3.47
C LEU A 27 7.36 -15.05 4.79
N CYS A 28 6.23 -15.00 5.49
CA CYS A 28 5.98 -15.89 6.62
C CYS A 28 5.38 -17.23 6.15
N GLU A 29 5.57 -18.29 6.94
CA GLU A 29 4.86 -19.55 6.80
C GLU A 29 3.47 -19.47 7.45
N ARG A 30 3.42 -18.84 8.62
CA ARG A 30 2.22 -18.70 9.45
C ARG A 30 2.37 -17.55 10.44
N TRP A 31 1.27 -17.16 11.03
CA TRP A 31 1.25 -16.21 12.14
C TRP A 31 0.29 -16.67 13.24
N GLU A 32 0.47 -16.13 14.43
CA GLU A 32 -0.37 -16.34 15.59
C GLU A 32 -0.78 -14.99 16.17
N VAL A 33 -2.00 -14.90 16.66
CA VAL A 33 -2.54 -13.70 17.30
C VAL A 33 -2.99 -14.06 18.71
N SER A 34 -2.56 -13.28 19.72
CA SER A 34 -2.99 -13.47 21.10
C SER A 34 -4.49 -13.22 21.27
N ALA A 35 -5.09 -13.80 22.31
CA ALA A 35 -6.52 -13.69 22.57
C ALA A 35 -7.00 -12.23 22.78
N ASP A 36 -6.12 -11.37 23.31
CA ASP A 36 -6.37 -9.93 23.49
C ASP A 36 -6.10 -9.10 22.23
N ARG A 37 -5.63 -9.74 21.13
CA ARG A 37 -5.25 -9.10 19.89
C ARG A 37 -4.17 -8.01 20.01
N LEU A 38 -3.34 -8.10 21.04
CA LEU A 38 -2.25 -7.16 21.26
C LEU A 38 -0.89 -7.69 20.83
N THR A 39 -0.76 -9.00 20.63
CA THR A 39 0.50 -9.62 20.21
C THR A 39 0.29 -10.43 18.94
N TYR A 40 1.10 -10.14 17.92
CA TYR A 40 1.14 -10.85 16.66
C TYR A 40 2.53 -11.47 16.48
N THR A 41 2.60 -12.78 16.32
CA THR A 41 3.84 -13.52 16.14
C THR A 41 3.88 -14.14 14.75
N PHE A 42 4.89 -13.79 13.96
CA PHE A 42 5.11 -14.30 12.61
C PHE A 42 6.31 -15.24 12.60
N TYR A 43 6.17 -16.36 11.90
CA TYR A 43 7.23 -17.33 11.66
C TYR A 43 7.61 -17.21 10.18
N LEU A 44 8.83 -16.78 9.91
CA LEU A 44 9.33 -16.57 8.55
C LEU A 44 9.67 -17.90 7.91
N LYS A 45 9.58 -17.97 6.59
CA LYS A 45 10.12 -19.10 5.81
C LYS A 45 11.63 -19.14 5.93
N ASP A 46 12.20 -20.33 5.91
CA ASP A 46 13.65 -20.51 5.91
C ASP A 46 14.24 -20.30 4.50
N GLY A 47 15.51 -19.89 4.45
CA GLY A 47 16.27 -19.74 3.22
C GLY A 47 15.84 -18.59 2.31
N LEU A 48 15.09 -17.61 2.82
CA LEU A 48 14.75 -16.39 2.08
C LEU A 48 15.96 -15.50 1.89
N THR A 49 16.14 -15.00 0.68
CA THR A 49 17.22 -14.05 0.34
C THR A 49 16.69 -12.91 -0.52
N TYR A 50 17.32 -11.76 -0.40
CA TYR A 50 17.09 -10.66 -1.34
C TYR A 50 17.70 -10.98 -2.72
N THR A 51 17.22 -10.31 -3.74
CA THR A 51 17.79 -10.34 -5.09
C THR A 51 18.35 -8.97 -5.44
N ALA A 52 19.63 -8.94 -5.83
CA ALA A 52 20.31 -7.73 -6.26
C ALA A 52 19.99 -7.38 -7.73
N SER A 53 20.37 -6.18 -8.18
CA SER A 53 20.04 -5.62 -9.50
C SER A 53 20.46 -6.44 -10.72
N LYS A 54 21.45 -7.34 -10.57
CA LYS A 54 21.89 -8.23 -11.65
C LYS A 54 21.17 -9.58 -11.67
N GLY A 55 20.28 -9.81 -10.71
CA GLY A 55 19.57 -11.07 -10.55
C GLY A 55 20.40 -12.16 -9.89
N ASP A 56 21.62 -11.83 -9.44
CA ASP A 56 22.42 -12.75 -8.65
C ASP A 56 21.79 -12.88 -7.26
N PRO A 57 21.74 -14.08 -6.65
CA PRO A 57 21.40 -14.22 -5.25
C PRO A 57 22.32 -13.32 -4.44
N SER A 58 21.76 -12.50 -3.58
CA SER A 58 22.57 -11.69 -2.68
C SER A 58 23.02 -12.52 -1.48
N ASP A 59 24.11 -12.11 -0.83
CA ASP A 59 24.53 -12.67 0.45
C ASP A 59 23.63 -12.22 1.61
N TYR A 60 22.61 -11.41 1.32
CA TYR A 60 21.70 -10.86 2.31
C TYR A 60 20.49 -11.78 2.49
N ALA A 61 20.44 -12.48 3.62
CA ALA A 61 19.27 -13.28 4.00
C ALA A 61 18.16 -12.38 4.52
N ILE A 62 16.91 -12.74 4.25
CA ILE A 62 15.75 -12.03 4.82
C ILE A 62 15.45 -12.65 6.19
N THR A 63 15.54 -11.85 7.23
CA THR A 63 15.35 -12.24 8.62
C THR A 63 14.33 -11.35 9.33
N ALA A 64 13.97 -11.69 10.56
CA ALA A 64 13.11 -10.88 11.40
C ALA A 64 13.71 -9.50 11.71
N GLU A 65 15.04 -9.38 11.77
CA GLU A 65 15.73 -8.11 12.02
C GLU A 65 15.50 -7.10 10.90
N ASP A 66 15.34 -7.54 9.65
CA ASP A 66 15.09 -6.63 8.52
C ASP A 66 13.72 -5.93 8.64
N PHE A 67 12.73 -6.64 9.19
CA PHE A 67 11.44 -6.04 9.52
C PHE A 67 11.56 -5.09 10.72
N VAL A 68 12.31 -5.48 11.76
CA VAL A 68 12.57 -4.60 12.91
C VAL A 68 13.23 -3.32 12.45
N PHE A 69 14.27 -3.39 11.64
CA PHE A 69 14.96 -2.22 11.09
C PHE A 69 14.02 -1.35 10.24
N ALA A 70 13.24 -1.95 9.34
CA ALA A 70 12.30 -1.22 8.48
C ALA A 70 11.27 -0.43 9.31
N PHE A 71 10.67 -1.06 10.33
CA PHE A 71 9.70 -0.40 11.21
C PHE A 71 10.36 0.67 12.09
N GLN A 72 11.51 0.39 12.68
CA GLN A 72 12.23 1.38 13.48
C GLN A 72 12.59 2.62 12.66
N ARG A 73 13.10 2.42 11.45
CA ARG A 73 13.41 3.50 10.51
C ARG A 73 12.17 4.31 10.11
N MET A 74 11.02 3.65 9.90
CA MET A 74 9.75 4.30 9.59
C MET A 74 9.35 5.31 10.67
N PHE A 75 9.61 5.01 11.94
CA PHE A 75 9.23 5.84 13.08
C PHE A 75 10.32 6.81 13.54
N LEU A 76 11.49 6.86 12.89
CA LEU A 76 12.47 7.90 13.19
C LEU A 76 11.91 9.29 12.84
N PRO A 77 12.03 10.30 13.74
CA PRO A 77 11.45 11.62 13.55
C PRO A 77 11.83 12.30 12.22
N GLY A 78 13.04 12.04 11.72
CA GLY A 78 13.53 12.63 10.46
C GLY A 78 13.08 11.92 9.19
N THR A 79 12.48 10.74 9.28
CA THR A 79 12.10 9.95 8.09
C THR A 79 10.83 10.50 7.43
N ASN A 80 9.91 11.08 8.21
CA ASN A 80 8.61 11.58 7.72
C ASN A 80 7.84 10.56 6.86
N SER A 81 7.87 9.29 7.27
CA SER A 81 7.22 8.22 6.51
C SER A 81 5.69 8.41 6.50
N PRO A 82 5.05 8.37 5.33
CA PRO A 82 3.59 8.43 5.24
C PRO A 82 2.89 7.21 5.86
N TYR A 83 3.63 6.11 6.05
CA TYR A 83 3.09 4.87 6.62
C TYR A 83 3.14 4.82 8.15
N ALA A 84 3.85 5.73 8.83
CA ALA A 84 3.94 5.70 10.29
C ALA A 84 2.56 5.83 10.97
N VAL A 85 1.65 6.60 10.39
CA VAL A 85 0.29 6.78 10.89
C VAL A 85 -0.52 5.49 10.83
N GLU A 86 -0.31 4.66 9.82
CA GLU A 86 -1.01 3.39 9.64
C GLU A 86 -0.69 2.40 10.77
N PHE A 87 0.52 2.45 11.28
CA PHE A 87 1.03 1.58 12.34
C PHE A 87 1.06 2.27 13.72
N SER A 88 0.26 3.30 13.91
CA SER A 88 0.17 4.07 15.17
C SER A 88 -0.27 3.23 16.38
N ALA A 89 -0.93 2.10 16.17
CA ALA A 89 -1.29 1.15 17.22
C ALA A 89 -0.10 0.39 17.82
N LEU A 90 1.08 0.39 17.20
CA LEU A 90 2.28 -0.24 17.77
C LEU A 90 2.63 0.36 19.13
N GLU A 91 3.04 -0.48 20.05
CA GLU A 91 3.49 -0.06 21.37
C GLU A 91 4.64 0.96 21.25
N ASN A 92 4.55 2.05 22.01
CA ASN A 92 5.47 3.19 21.99
C ASN A 92 5.56 3.99 20.68
N SER A 93 4.73 3.74 19.68
CA SER A 93 4.75 4.41 18.36
C SER A 93 4.81 5.94 18.47
N ALA A 94 3.88 6.55 19.22
CA ALA A 94 3.82 8.00 19.40
C ALA A 94 5.06 8.57 20.10
N ALA A 95 5.57 7.88 21.13
CA ALA A 95 6.74 8.32 21.89
C ALA A 95 8.03 8.23 21.07
N VAL A 96 8.16 7.21 20.22
CA VAL A 96 9.30 7.04 19.30
C VAL A 96 9.24 8.11 18.21
N LEU A 97 8.08 8.30 17.58
CA LEU A 97 7.90 9.31 16.54
C LEU A 97 8.15 10.73 17.04
N ALA A 98 7.81 11.02 18.32
CA ALA A 98 8.11 12.29 18.98
C ALA A 98 9.58 12.42 19.48
N GLY A 99 10.42 11.40 19.28
CA GLY A 99 11.79 11.39 19.76
C GLY A 99 11.95 11.28 21.29
N GLN A 100 10.88 10.91 22.00
CA GLN A 100 10.88 10.74 23.46
C GLN A 100 11.40 9.39 23.90
N LYS A 101 11.39 8.41 23.03
CA LYS A 101 11.95 7.07 23.21
C LYS A 101 12.85 6.70 22.02
N PRO A 102 13.85 5.84 22.23
CA PRO A 102 14.66 5.32 21.13
C PRO A 102 13.81 4.41 20.20
N ALA A 103 14.22 4.29 18.94
CA ALA A 103 13.53 3.44 17.96
C ALA A 103 13.41 1.97 18.43
N SER A 104 14.41 1.48 19.18
CA SER A 104 14.40 0.13 19.77
C SER A 104 13.31 -0.12 20.83
N ALA A 105 12.62 0.92 21.28
CA ALA A 105 11.48 0.79 22.17
C ALA A 105 10.15 0.55 21.45
N LEU A 106 10.14 0.62 20.11
CA LEU A 106 8.95 0.33 19.30
C LEU A 106 8.50 -1.13 19.51
N GLY A 107 7.19 -1.34 19.55
CA GLY A 107 6.59 -2.66 19.73
C GLY A 107 6.83 -3.65 18.57
N VAL A 108 8.06 -3.75 18.08
CA VAL A 108 8.48 -4.72 17.06
C VAL A 108 9.83 -5.31 17.47
N THR A 109 9.94 -6.65 17.50
CA THR A 109 11.16 -7.35 17.96
C THR A 109 11.38 -8.65 17.18
N ALA A 110 12.63 -8.95 16.86
CA ALA A 110 13.06 -10.26 16.40
C ALA A 110 13.34 -11.13 17.63
N ALA A 111 12.42 -12.03 17.95
CA ALA A 111 12.62 -12.95 19.07
C ALA A 111 13.65 -14.05 18.75
N GLU A 112 13.73 -14.41 17.47
CA GLU A 112 14.67 -15.35 16.86
C GLU A 112 14.88 -14.89 15.40
N PRO A 113 15.92 -15.34 14.68
CA PRO A 113 16.16 -14.92 13.29
C PRO A 113 14.98 -15.06 12.36
N LEU A 114 14.12 -16.06 12.57
CA LEU A 114 12.93 -16.34 11.77
C LEU A 114 11.62 -16.08 12.54
N LYS A 115 11.67 -15.38 13.68
CA LYS A 115 10.51 -15.14 14.52
C LYS A 115 10.35 -13.67 14.87
N LEU A 116 9.38 -13.04 14.26
CA LEU A 116 9.06 -11.63 14.43
C LEU A 116 7.83 -11.46 15.32
N VAL A 117 7.91 -10.53 16.26
CA VAL A 117 6.81 -10.23 17.19
C VAL A 117 6.45 -8.77 17.13
N PHE A 118 5.18 -8.48 16.89
CA PHE A 118 4.60 -7.16 17.05
C PHE A 118 3.78 -7.08 18.33
N ARG A 119 3.87 -5.96 19.04
CA ARG A 119 3.05 -5.62 20.18
C ARG A 119 2.32 -4.32 19.93
N LEU A 120 1.01 -4.35 20.16
CA LEU A 120 0.14 -3.20 20.01
C LEU A 120 -0.20 -2.63 21.39
N SER A 121 -0.42 -1.32 21.46
CA SER A 121 -0.94 -0.62 22.63
C SER A 121 -2.46 -0.72 22.76
N SER A 122 -3.14 -0.96 21.65
CA SER A 122 -4.58 -1.18 21.55
C SER A 122 -4.90 -2.12 20.39
N PRO A 123 -5.97 -2.92 20.46
CA PRO A 123 -6.36 -3.78 19.35
C PRO A 123 -6.62 -2.97 18.07
N ASP A 124 -6.10 -3.48 16.96
CA ASP A 124 -6.33 -2.93 15.61
C ASP A 124 -6.77 -4.08 14.69
N GLU A 125 -8.04 -4.12 14.33
CA GLU A 125 -8.60 -5.17 13.47
C GLU A 125 -8.03 -5.13 12.05
N THR A 126 -7.49 -4.00 11.63
CA THR A 126 -6.89 -3.80 10.32
C THR A 126 -5.38 -4.06 10.29
N PHE A 127 -4.75 -4.36 11.43
CA PHE A 127 -3.30 -4.49 11.54
C PHE A 127 -2.71 -5.49 10.53
N LEU A 128 -3.30 -6.69 10.40
CA LEU A 128 -2.83 -7.69 9.44
C LEU A 128 -2.91 -7.20 7.99
N SER A 129 -3.99 -6.51 7.64
CA SER A 129 -4.13 -5.97 6.27
C SER A 129 -3.17 -4.82 6.00
N LYS A 130 -2.81 -4.03 6.99
CA LYS A 130 -1.80 -2.97 6.87
C LYS A 130 -0.39 -3.52 6.59
N LEU A 131 -0.11 -4.77 7.01
CA LEU A 131 1.17 -5.44 6.71
C LEU A 131 1.36 -5.78 5.22
N THR A 132 0.36 -5.57 4.37
CA THR A 132 0.50 -5.63 2.91
C THR A 132 0.98 -4.32 2.30
N LEU A 133 1.03 -3.22 3.06
CA LEU A 133 1.46 -1.91 2.56
C LEU A 133 2.97 -1.88 2.29
N PRO A 134 3.44 -1.10 1.31
CA PRO A 134 4.86 -0.98 1.00
C PRO A 134 5.75 -0.60 2.18
N GLY A 135 5.24 0.16 3.15
CA GLY A 135 5.96 0.54 4.35
C GLY A 135 6.26 -0.62 5.31
N ALA A 136 5.58 -1.76 5.18
CA ALA A 136 5.78 -2.94 6.03
C ALA A 136 6.76 -3.96 5.42
N MET A 137 7.39 -3.66 4.29
CA MET A 137 8.34 -4.55 3.63
C MET A 137 9.70 -4.56 4.35
N PRO A 138 10.43 -5.68 4.31
CA PRO A 138 11.73 -5.80 4.99
C PRO A 138 12.80 -4.94 4.32
N CYS A 139 13.78 -4.52 5.11
CA CYS A 139 14.93 -3.74 4.65
C CYS A 139 16.19 -4.21 5.38
N ASP A 140 17.17 -4.73 4.66
CA ASP A 140 18.45 -5.12 5.23
C ASP A 140 19.24 -3.88 5.65
N GLU A 141 19.62 -3.81 6.96
CA GLU A 141 20.32 -2.67 7.54
C GLU A 141 21.73 -2.51 6.96
N ALA A 142 22.46 -3.61 6.80
CA ALA A 142 23.85 -3.56 6.30
C ALA A 142 23.90 -3.07 4.85
N PHE A 143 22.98 -3.53 4.02
CA PHE A 143 22.86 -3.02 2.65
C PHE A 143 22.41 -1.55 2.64
N PHE A 144 21.41 -1.20 3.43
CA PHE A 144 20.92 0.17 3.55
C PHE A 144 22.09 1.12 3.89
N ASP A 145 22.89 0.81 4.91
CA ASP A 145 24.04 1.60 5.32
C ASP A 145 25.12 1.69 4.24
N SER A 146 25.34 0.58 3.51
CA SER A 146 26.32 0.54 2.42
C SER A 146 25.99 1.50 1.29
N THR A 147 24.71 1.84 1.10
CA THR A 147 24.23 2.75 0.04
C THR A 147 24.49 4.22 0.34
N ARG A 148 24.87 4.56 1.57
CA ARG A 148 25.23 5.94 1.98
C ARG A 148 24.17 6.99 1.59
N GLY A 149 22.92 6.68 1.81
CA GLY A 149 21.79 7.58 1.53
C GLY A 149 21.23 7.52 0.11
N THR A 150 21.71 6.59 -0.72
CA THR A 150 21.16 6.38 -2.07
C THR A 150 20.22 5.17 -2.17
N TYR A 151 19.82 4.57 -1.03
CA TYR A 151 18.91 3.43 -1.01
C TYR A 151 17.64 3.69 -1.82
N GLY A 152 17.34 2.78 -2.75
CA GLY A 152 16.14 2.87 -3.60
C GLY A 152 16.19 3.94 -4.71
N LEU A 153 17.31 4.64 -4.92
CA LEU A 153 17.44 5.68 -5.95
C LEU A 153 17.99 5.15 -7.29
N THR A 154 18.60 3.99 -7.29
CA THR A 154 19.13 3.33 -8.48
C THR A 154 18.95 1.83 -8.38
N SER A 155 19.05 1.12 -9.50
CA SER A 155 19.02 -0.35 -9.46
C SER A 155 20.15 -0.95 -8.63
N ALA A 156 21.33 -0.33 -8.61
CA ALA A 156 22.47 -0.81 -7.84
C ALA A 156 22.32 -0.59 -6.32
N SER A 157 21.47 0.34 -5.91
CA SER A 157 21.17 0.65 -4.51
C SER A 157 19.81 0.12 -4.05
N THR A 158 19.30 -0.92 -4.73
CA THR A 158 18.02 -1.57 -4.42
C THR A 158 18.23 -3.08 -4.24
N LEU A 159 17.78 -3.62 -3.11
CA LEU A 159 17.57 -5.05 -2.92
C LEU A 159 16.08 -5.35 -2.99
N SER A 160 15.71 -6.39 -3.71
CA SER A 160 14.32 -6.79 -3.89
C SER A 160 14.04 -8.05 -3.08
N SER A 161 12.98 -8.02 -2.26
CA SER A 161 12.49 -9.17 -1.51
C SER A 161 11.34 -9.91 -2.21
N GLY A 162 10.86 -9.38 -3.34
CA GLY A 162 9.71 -9.86 -4.07
C GLY A 162 10.03 -10.80 -5.24
N HIS A 163 9.00 -11.06 -6.04
CA HIS A 163 9.11 -11.96 -7.19
C HIS A 163 9.94 -11.39 -8.34
N PHE A 164 10.06 -10.09 -8.39
CA PHE A 164 10.87 -9.38 -9.38
C PHE A 164 11.96 -8.57 -8.70
N TYR A 165 13.06 -8.36 -9.43
CA TYR A 165 14.11 -7.45 -9.02
C TYR A 165 14.27 -6.32 -10.04
N LEU A 166 14.78 -5.18 -9.58
CA LEU A 166 15.01 -4.01 -10.40
C LEU A 166 16.27 -4.20 -11.25
N TYR A 167 16.08 -4.66 -12.50
CA TYR A 167 17.19 -4.88 -13.42
C TYR A 167 17.80 -3.57 -13.91
N ASN A 168 16.97 -2.60 -14.28
CA ASN A 168 17.43 -1.30 -14.76
C ASN A 168 16.37 -0.22 -14.50
N TRP A 169 16.84 0.99 -14.32
CA TRP A 169 16.00 2.17 -14.15
C TRP A 169 16.54 3.30 -15.02
N THR A 170 15.76 3.77 -15.96
CA THR A 170 16.09 4.82 -16.91
C THR A 170 14.95 5.83 -17.02
N SER A 171 15.18 6.92 -17.73
CA SER A 171 14.13 7.88 -18.08
C SER A 171 13.00 7.28 -18.92
N SER A 172 13.22 6.10 -19.53
CA SER A 172 12.22 5.39 -20.33
C SER A 172 11.40 4.36 -19.53
N GLY A 173 11.61 4.24 -18.22
CA GLY A 173 10.87 3.38 -17.34
C GLY A 173 11.71 2.49 -16.43
N LEU A 174 11.02 1.68 -15.65
CA LEU A 174 11.57 0.66 -14.78
C LEU A 174 11.53 -0.69 -15.50
N PHE A 175 12.65 -1.38 -15.49
CA PHE A 175 12.80 -2.71 -16.08
C PHE A 175 12.98 -3.73 -14.95
N LEU A 176 11.97 -4.57 -14.76
CA LEU A 176 11.96 -5.60 -13.73
C LEU A 176 12.16 -6.96 -14.38
N ARG A 177 12.87 -7.85 -13.69
CA ARG A 177 13.03 -9.25 -14.09
C ARG A 177 12.64 -10.15 -12.96
N ARG A 178 12.13 -11.33 -13.29
CA ARG A 178 11.78 -12.34 -12.29
C ARG A 178 13.03 -12.88 -11.60
N ALA A 179 12.98 -12.98 -10.28
CA ALA A 179 14.08 -13.49 -9.45
C ALA A 179 14.28 -15.00 -9.62
N ALA A 180 13.19 -15.77 -9.83
CA ALA A 180 13.25 -17.21 -10.03
C ALA A 180 12.60 -17.61 -11.37
N SER A 181 13.19 -18.56 -12.09
CA SER A 181 12.65 -19.08 -13.35
C SER A 181 11.32 -19.82 -13.11
N GLY A 182 10.38 -19.73 -14.05
CA GLY A 182 9.08 -20.40 -13.98
C GLY A 182 8.25 -20.17 -15.24
N ASN A 183 7.08 -20.78 -15.32
CA ASN A 183 6.16 -20.69 -16.46
C ASN A 183 5.24 -19.44 -16.36
N GLN A 184 5.78 -18.31 -15.94
CA GLN A 184 5.05 -17.07 -15.73
C GLN A 184 5.76 -15.91 -16.43
N ILE A 185 5.27 -14.70 -16.23
CA ILE A 185 5.90 -13.49 -16.77
C ILE A 185 7.35 -13.37 -16.27
N ASP A 186 8.31 -13.32 -17.21
CA ASP A 186 9.74 -13.26 -16.90
C ASP A 186 10.24 -11.82 -16.67
N SER A 187 9.58 -10.84 -17.27
CA SER A 187 9.98 -9.45 -17.17
C SER A 187 8.79 -8.50 -17.25
N LEU A 188 8.89 -7.38 -16.54
CA LEU A 188 7.94 -6.28 -16.58
C LEU A 188 8.69 -5.01 -16.99
N ARG A 189 8.09 -4.22 -17.83
CA ARG A 189 8.53 -2.87 -18.12
C ARG A 189 7.41 -1.91 -17.68
N LEU A 190 7.65 -1.12 -16.66
CA LEU A 190 6.75 -0.08 -16.19
C LEU A 190 7.14 1.24 -16.85
N VAL A 191 6.24 1.83 -17.59
CA VAL A 191 6.46 3.06 -18.35
C VAL A 191 5.42 4.08 -17.93
N GLU A 192 5.84 5.29 -17.64
CA GLU A 192 4.92 6.39 -17.43
C GLU A 192 4.30 6.79 -18.77
N ASN A 193 2.98 6.83 -18.84
CA ASN A 193 2.28 7.38 -19.99
C ASN A 193 2.30 8.91 -19.86
N THR A 194 3.37 9.53 -20.34
CA THR A 194 3.44 10.98 -20.39
C THR A 194 2.44 11.49 -21.42
N THR A 195 1.52 12.34 -20.98
CA THR A 195 0.47 12.99 -21.80
C THR A 195 1.01 13.76 -23.02
N SER A 196 2.32 13.91 -23.14
CA SER A 196 2.97 14.50 -24.32
C SER A 196 2.78 13.70 -25.61
N SER A 197 2.41 12.42 -25.53
CA SER A 197 2.12 11.59 -26.72
C SER A 197 0.66 11.73 -27.19
N GLY A 198 -0.25 12.22 -26.35
CA GLY A 198 -1.69 12.35 -26.66
C GLY A 198 -2.40 11.02 -26.92
N GLN A 199 -1.75 9.88 -26.70
CA GLN A 199 -2.31 8.55 -26.93
C GLN A 199 -3.08 8.05 -25.73
N SER A 200 -4.28 7.53 -25.95
CA SER A 200 -5.07 6.87 -24.93
C SER A 200 -4.49 5.50 -24.55
N ALA A 201 -4.89 4.96 -23.39
CA ALA A 201 -4.55 3.59 -22.97
C ALA A 201 -4.97 2.57 -24.04
N GLU A 202 -6.16 2.74 -24.63
CA GLU A 202 -6.66 1.86 -25.69
C GLU A 202 -5.80 1.92 -26.95
N GLU A 203 -5.36 3.10 -27.40
CA GLU A 203 -4.44 3.25 -28.53
C GLU A 203 -3.08 2.61 -28.26
N LEU A 204 -2.55 2.73 -27.04
CA LEU A 204 -1.28 2.10 -26.66
C LEU A 204 -1.36 0.57 -26.70
N ILE A 205 -2.46 -0.01 -26.24
CA ILE A 205 -2.68 -1.46 -26.27
C ILE A 205 -2.91 -1.94 -27.68
N ASN A 206 -3.78 -1.29 -28.45
CA ASN A 206 -4.09 -1.66 -29.84
C ASN A 206 -2.88 -1.53 -30.79
N ASN A 207 -1.97 -0.62 -30.49
CA ASN A 207 -0.71 -0.46 -31.22
C ASN A 207 0.44 -1.33 -30.66
N GLU A 208 0.15 -2.29 -29.80
CA GLU A 208 1.11 -3.21 -29.17
C GLU A 208 2.27 -2.49 -28.44
N LYS A 209 2.01 -1.27 -27.94
CA LYS A 209 3.01 -0.50 -27.17
C LYS A 209 3.05 -0.92 -25.71
N CYS A 210 1.94 -1.41 -25.17
CA CYS A 210 1.85 -2.02 -23.86
C CYS A 210 0.84 -3.18 -23.88
N THR A 211 0.90 -4.04 -22.86
CA THR A 211 -0.01 -5.18 -22.69
C THR A 211 -1.10 -4.91 -21.66
N ALA A 212 -0.90 -3.93 -20.80
CA ALA A 212 -1.87 -3.44 -19.83
C ALA A 212 -1.59 -1.96 -19.54
N ALA A 213 -2.62 -1.22 -19.21
CA ALA A 213 -2.50 0.18 -18.81
C ALA A 213 -3.41 0.46 -17.63
N LEU A 214 -2.96 1.35 -16.74
CA LEU A 214 -3.85 2.03 -15.80
C LEU A 214 -4.36 3.29 -16.50
N ASP A 215 -5.66 3.47 -16.48
CA ASP A 215 -6.32 4.61 -17.07
C ASP A 215 -7.24 5.29 -16.06
N ASP A 216 -6.96 6.54 -15.79
CA ASP A 216 -7.74 7.42 -14.93
C ASP A 216 -8.53 8.47 -15.72
N SER A 217 -8.60 8.32 -17.05
CA SER A 217 -9.34 9.23 -17.92
C SER A 217 -10.87 9.03 -17.86
N GLY A 218 -11.31 7.84 -17.41
CA GLY A 218 -12.72 7.43 -17.43
C GLY A 218 -13.31 7.29 -18.83
N THR A 219 -12.47 7.25 -19.86
CA THR A 219 -12.92 7.07 -21.24
C THR A 219 -13.41 5.64 -21.46
N PRO A 220 -14.62 5.42 -21.99
CA PRO A 220 -15.07 4.08 -22.33
C PRO A 220 -14.12 3.41 -23.33
N THR A 221 -13.84 2.12 -23.12
CA THR A 221 -12.94 1.34 -23.96
C THR A 221 -13.63 0.09 -24.48
N SER A 222 -13.24 -0.36 -25.67
CA SER A 222 -13.64 -1.66 -26.23
C SER A 222 -12.81 -2.83 -25.68
N LEU A 223 -11.76 -2.54 -24.92
CA LEU A 223 -10.89 -3.54 -24.33
C LEU A 223 -11.48 -4.15 -23.07
N GLN A 224 -10.98 -5.31 -22.67
CA GLN A 224 -11.30 -5.87 -21.37
C GLN A 224 -10.75 -4.95 -20.28
N SER A 225 -11.63 -4.43 -19.45
CA SER A 225 -11.29 -3.51 -18.37
C SER A 225 -11.89 -3.97 -17.05
N VAL A 226 -11.20 -3.63 -15.97
CA VAL A 226 -11.70 -3.78 -14.60
C VAL A 226 -11.71 -2.39 -14.00
N SER A 227 -12.90 -1.93 -13.61
CA SER A 227 -13.08 -0.64 -12.94
C SER A 227 -13.19 -0.84 -11.43
N TYR A 228 -12.56 0.02 -10.68
CA TYR A 228 -12.66 0.04 -9.22
C TYR A 228 -12.64 1.49 -8.72
N SER A 229 -13.26 1.71 -7.57
CA SER A 229 -13.25 3.01 -6.89
C SER A 229 -12.34 2.91 -5.66
N ASP A 230 -11.30 3.73 -5.61
CA ASP A 230 -10.31 3.73 -4.54
C ASP A 230 -10.41 4.95 -3.62
N THR A 231 -11.15 5.97 -4.04
CA THR A 231 -11.21 7.27 -3.35
C THR A 231 -12.63 7.78 -3.27
N THR A 232 -13.02 8.25 -2.09
CA THR A 232 -14.27 9.00 -1.89
C THR A 232 -13.92 10.44 -1.53
N TRP A 233 -14.42 11.38 -2.33
CA TRP A 233 -14.34 12.80 -2.02
C TRP A 233 -15.51 13.20 -1.13
N ALA A 234 -15.23 13.84 -0.02
CA ALA A 234 -16.23 14.26 0.95
C ALA A 234 -15.97 15.68 1.46
N LEU A 235 -17.06 16.41 1.72
CA LEU A 235 -17.01 17.67 2.41
C LEU A 235 -17.17 17.44 3.91
N LEU A 236 -16.14 17.74 4.68
CA LEU A 236 -16.14 17.60 6.14
C LEU A 236 -16.26 18.98 6.80
N PHE A 237 -17.18 19.11 7.75
CA PHE A 237 -17.38 20.33 8.51
C PHE A 237 -16.68 20.26 9.87
N ASN A 238 -15.86 21.29 10.18
CA ASN A 238 -15.37 21.45 11.55
C ASN A 238 -16.51 21.92 12.45
N CYS A 239 -16.91 21.08 13.40
CA CYS A 239 -18.04 21.34 14.29
C CYS A 239 -17.71 22.28 15.47
N ASP A 240 -16.48 22.78 15.60
CA ASP A 240 -16.04 23.60 16.73
C ASP A 240 -16.30 25.11 16.58
N SER A 241 -16.96 25.54 15.50
CA SER A 241 -17.17 26.96 15.19
C SER A 241 -18.60 27.20 14.67
N ILE A 242 -18.74 28.00 13.63
CA ILE A 242 -20.04 28.31 13.00
C ILE A 242 -20.79 27.05 12.55
N PHE A 243 -20.08 25.98 12.25
CA PHE A 243 -20.64 24.69 11.89
C PHE A 243 -21.02 23.81 13.10
N ALA A 244 -21.05 24.37 14.32
CA ALA A 244 -21.65 23.70 15.47
C ALA A 244 -23.16 23.48 15.27
N SER A 245 -23.84 24.39 14.53
CA SER A 245 -25.27 24.24 14.18
C SER A 245 -25.45 23.09 13.19
N THR A 246 -26.35 22.16 13.55
CA THR A 246 -26.75 21.04 12.68
C THR A 246 -27.52 21.54 11.47
N GLU A 247 -28.40 22.55 11.67
CA GLU A 247 -29.22 23.14 10.62
C GLU A 247 -28.34 23.81 9.55
N LEU A 248 -27.28 24.51 9.95
CA LEU A 248 -26.33 25.11 9.01
C LEU A 248 -25.58 24.04 8.20
N ARG A 249 -25.13 22.97 8.84
CA ARG A 249 -24.47 21.85 8.14
C ARG A 249 -25.40 21.16 7.15
N GLN A 250 -26.67 20.96 7.55
CA GLN A 250 -27.67 20.36 6.67
C GLN A 250 -27.98 21.27 5.47
N ALA A 251 -28.17 22.56 5.69
CA ALA A 251 -28.43 23.52 4.62
C ALA A 251 -27.28 23.58 3.62
N LEU A 252 -26.03 23.63 4.12
CA LEU A 252 -24.84 23.62 3.22
C LEU A 252 -24.67 22.29 2.52
N GLY A 253 -24.95 21.16 3.19
CA GLY A 253 -24.91 19.82 2.58
C GLY A 253 -25.93 19.71 1.45
N SER A 254 -27.16 20.19 1.67
CA SER A 254 -28.22 20.23 0.63
C SER A 254 -27.84 21.14 -0.54
N ALA A 255 -27.30 22.33 -0.26
CA ALA A 255 -26.86 23.26 -1.30
C ALA A 255 -25.68 22.69 -2.10
N ALA A 256 -24.72 22.03 -1.42
CA ALA A 256 -23.61 21.39 -2.10
C ALA A 256 -24.09 20.21 -2.98
N ALA A 257 -24.99 19.37 -2.45
CA ALA A 257 -25.55 18.24 -3.20
C ALA A 257 -26.30 18.68 -4.47
N SER A 258 -26.95 19.85 -4.43
CA SER A 258 -27.66 20.40 -5.59
C SER A 258 -26.74 21.15 -6.57
N ALA A 259 -25.56 21.60 -6.11
CA ALA A 259 -24.63 22.42 -6.92
C ALA A 259 -23.47 21.60 -7.53
N VAL A 260 -23.16 20.43 -6.95
CA VAL A 260 -22.07 19.59 -7.45
C VAL A 260 -22.60 18.75 -8.62
N GLU A 261 -22.15 19.08 -9.82
CA GLU A 261 -22.30 18.20 -10.98
C GLU A 261 -21.17 17.16 -10.95
N VAL A 262 -21.54 15.88 -10.96
CA VAL A 262 -20.56 14.81 -11.12
C VAL A 262 -19.93 14.94 -12.52
N PRO A 263 -18.60 15.15 -12.64
CA PRO A 263 -17.97 15.27 -13.94
C PRO A 263 -18.27 14.06 -14.83
N GLY A 264 -18.62 14.30 -16.07
CA GLY A 264 -18.83 13.23 -17.05
C GLY A 264 -17.55 12.45 -17.34
N GLY A 265 -17.68 11.30 -18.01
CA GLY A 265 -16.54 10.48 -18.44
C GLY A 265 -16.31 9.22 -17.64
N GLY A 266 -17.14 8.91 -16.63
CA GLY A 266 -17.09 7.63 -15.89
C GLY A 266 -16.04 7.56 -14.76
N LEU A 267 -15.21 8.61 -14.57
CA LEU A 267 -14.25 8.71 -13.47
C LEU A 267 -14.89 8.90 -12.11
N PHE A 268 -16.03 9.57 -12.07
CA PHE A 268 -16.72 9.90 -10.83
C PHE A 268 -18.12 9.30 -10.84
N ALA A 269 -18.52 8.81 -9.69
CA ALA A 269 -19.89 8.37 -9.44
C ALA A 269 -20.38 8.96 -8.12
N GLU A 270 -21.69 9.09 -7.97
CA GLU A 270 -22.27 9.52 -6.71
C GLU A 270 -21.97 8.52 -5.60
N ALA A 271 -21.28 8.96 -4.55
CA ALA A 271 -20.90 8.08 -3.45
C ALA A 271 -22.10 7.70 -2.58
N LYS A 272 -22.24 6.43 -2.26
CA LYS A 272 -23.26 5.89 -1.34
C LYS A 272 -22.83 5.92 0.13
N GLY A 273 -21.66 6.48 0.43
CA GLY A 273 -21.08 6.62 1.75
C GLY A 273 -19.60 6.95 1.66
N LEU A 274 -18.91 7.03 2.80
CA LEU A 274 -17.47 7.36 2.85
C LEU A 274 -16.57 6.26 2.30
N ILE A 275 -16.99 5.00 2.38
CA ILE A 275 -16.25 3.86 1.87
C ILE A 275 -16.65 3.63 0.41
N PRO A 276 -15.71 3.63 -0.55
CA PRO A 276 -16.01 3.44 -1.95
C PRO A 276 -16.56 2.04 -2.28
N ASP A 277 -17.18 1.90 -3.44
CA ASP A 277 -17.64 0.62 -3.96
C ASP A 277 -16.44 -0.29 -4.29
N GLY A 278 -16.63 -1.61 -4.20
CA GLY A 278 -15.62 -2.60 -4.54
C GLY A 278 -14.60 -2.91 -3.43
N LEU A 279 -14.68 -2.22 -2.29
CA LEU A 279 -13.86 -2.59 -1.13
C LEU A 279 -14.45 -3.84 -0.46
N THR A 280 -13.67 -4.91 -0.38
CA THR A 280 -14.07 -6.15 0.27
C THR A 280 -13.45 -6.29 1.65
N VAL A 281 -14.24 -6.81 2.60
CA VAL A 281 -13.79 -7.21 3.94
C VAL A 281 -14.18 -8.67 4.12
N ASP A 282 -13.20 -9.54 4.39
CA ASP A 282 -13.40 -10.99 4.51
C ASP A 282 -14.14 -11.60 3.30
N GLY A 283 -13.83 -11.13 2.09
CA GLY A 283 -14.45 -11.58 0.84
C GLY A 283 -15.87 -11.05 0.59
N ILE A 284 -16.39 -10.20 1.47
CA ILE A 284 -17.72 -9.58 1.33
C ILE A 284 -17.54 -8.14 0.86
N ASP A 285 -18.22 -7.76 -0.21
CA ASP A 285 -18.27 -6.36 -0.64
C ASP A 285 -18.96 -5.52 0.45
N TYR A 286 -18.20 -4.56 1.01
CA TYR A 286 -18.68 -3.71 2.11
C TYR A 286 -19.94 -2.95 1.71
N ARG A 287 -20.01 -2.44 0.50
CA ARG A 287 -21.12 -1.60 0.06
C ARG A 287 -22.40 -2.41 -0.17
N GLN A 288 -22.26 -3.65 -0.65
CA GLN A 288 -23.39 -4.59 -0.73
C GLN A 288 -23.95 -4.93 0.65
N ALA A 289 -23.07 -5.10 1.65
CA ALA A 289 -23.48 -5.42 3.01
C ALA A 289 -24.06 -4.22 3.76
N ALA A 290 -23.44 -3.04 3.63
CA ALA A 290 -23.84 -1.82 4.35
C ALA A 290 -24.98 -1.05 3.67
N GLY A 291 -25.20 -1.25 2.36
CA GLY A 291 -26.17 -0.49 1.59
C GLY A 291 -25.81 0.99 1.44
N ASP A 292 -26.80 1.82 1.14
CA ASP A 292 -26.67 3.28 1.06
C ASP A 292 -26.74 3.88 2.46
N VAL A 293 -25.62 4.47 2.91
CA VAL A 293 -25.48 5.11 4.22
C VAL A 293 -25.28 6.62 4.11
N ARG A 294 -25.68 7.21 2.99
CA ARG A 294 -25.65 8.67 2.83
C ARG A 294 -26.57 9.35 3.84
N PRO A 295 -26.16 10.50 4.41
CA PRO A 295 -27.08 11.31 5.16
C PRO A 295 -28.28 11.70 4.29
N ALA A 296 -29.48 11.52 4.79
CA ALA A 296 -30.66 12.09 4.14
C ALA A 296 -30.59 13.61 4.34
N PHE A 297 -30.23 14.34 3.29
CA PHE A 297 -30.42 15.78 3.26
C PHE A 297 -31.87 16.03 2.85
N GLY A 298 -32.62 16.78 3.67
CA GLY A 298 -33.94 17.27 3.28
C GLY A 298 -33.84 18.16 2.04
N ASP A 299 -34.98 18.37 1.36
CA ASP A 299 -35.06 19.38 0.31
C ASP A 299 -34.59 20.74 0.86
N PRO A 300 -33.84 21.53 0.07
CA PRO A 300 -33.27 22.80 0.49
C PRO A 300 -34.31 23.85 0.90
#